data_b0c411b1b4f549d10a6026e7cda8a06a
#
_entry.id   b0c411b1b4f549d10a6026e7cda8a06a
#
_cell.length_a   1.000
_cell.length_b   1.000
_cell.length_c   1.000
_cell.angle_alpha   90.00
_cell.angle_beta   90.00
_cell.angle_gamma   90.00
#
_symmetry.space_group_name_H-M   'P 1'
#
loop_
_entity.id
_entity.type
_entity.pdbx_description
1 polymer ?
#
loop_
_entity_poly.entity_id
_entity_poly.type
_entity_poly.pdbx_seq_one_letter_code
_entity_poly.pdbx_strand_id
1 'polypeptide(L)'
;MIALLDRLVPLWTQPVDSRDDAEAAFREVYADPVQVNGAEMPVADLVHRAEMLQRAFDQLDMHIVDTVETPDRVVIAFLMRGRHVGPFESPLGVVAPTRREIEVRTIDVLTLTAGVVSAIWVVADDLGLLRRLGAVTLA
;
A
#
# COMPACT_ATOMS: atom_id res chain seq x y z
N MET A 1 -15.21 9.17 -5.88
CA MET A 1 -13.74 9.04 -6.05
C MET A 1 -12.98 9.66 -4.86
N ILE A 2 -13.11 10.94 -4.65
CA ILE A 2 -12.43 11.64 -3.53
C ILE A 2 -12.78 10.97 -2.20
N ALA A 3 -14.07 10.64 -1.99
CA ALA A 3 -14.51 9.97 -0.78
C ALA A 3 -13.86 8.59 -0.57
N LEU A 4 -13.59 7.84 -1.64
CA LEU A 4 -12.88 6.56 -1.54
C LEU A 4 -11.43 6.79 -1.13
N LEU A 5 -10.72 7.72 -1.78
CA LEU A 5 -9.34 8.02 -1.44
C LEU A 5 -9.19 8.57 -0.03
N ASP A 6 -10.13 9.41 0.41
CA ASP A 6 -10.13 9.95 1.78
C ASP A 6 -10.23 8.86 2.84
N ARG A 7 -10.87 7.74 2.53
CA ARG A 7 -10.97 6.59 3.43
C ARG A 7 -9.83 5.60 3.26
N LEU A 8 -9.35 5.43 2.03
CA LEU A 8 -8.31 4.46 1.69
C LEU A 8 -6.92 4.90 2.17
N VAL A 9 -6.53 6.14 1.89
CA VAL A 9 -5.18 6.63 2.19
C VAL A 9 -4.80 6.48 3.67
N PRO A 10 -5.65 6.87 4.63
CA PRO A 10 -5.28 6.70 6.05
C PRO A 10 -5.09 5.25 6.47
N LEU A 11 -5.79 4.30 5.84
CA LEU A 11 -5.62 2.89 6.17
C LEU A 11 -4.17 2.41 5.98
N TRP A 12 -3.49 2.96 4.99
CA TRP A 12 -2.14 2.55 4.62
C TRP A 12 -1.06 3.43 5.25
N THR A 13 -1.38 4.67 5.60
CA THR A 13 -0.38 5.64 6.04
C THR A 13 -0.41 5.94 7.53
N GLN A 14 -1.50 5.60 8.22
CA GLN A 14 -1.66 5.94 9.64
C GLN A 14 -1.88 4.67 10.47
N PRO A 15 -1.14 4.51 11.58
CA PRO A 15 -1.36 3.39 12.48
C PRO A 15 -2.69 3.54 13.21
N VAL A 16 -3.30 2.40 13.60
CA VAL A 16 -4.49 2.34 14.45
C VAL A 16 -4.16 1.62 15.74
N ASP A 17 -4.96 1.87 16.79
CA ASP A 17 -4.69 1.40 18.14
C ASP A 17 -4.77 -0.12 18.28
N SER A 18 -5.63 -0.78 17.50
CA SER A 18 -5.78 -2.22 17.55
C SER A 18 -5.95 -2.82 16.16
N ARG A 19 -5.57 -4.10 16.04
CA ARG A 19 -5.78 -4.86 14.80
C ARG A 19 -7.26 -5.00 14.48
N ASP A 20 -8.11 -5.22 15.48
CA ASP A 20 -9.55 -5.34 15.26
C ASP A 20 -10.14 -4.07 14.69
N ASP A 21 -9.74 -2.89 15.18
CA ASP A 21 -10.15 -1.61 14.63
C ASP A 21 -9.65 -1.42 13.20
N ALA A 22 -8.42 -1.83 12.92
CA ALA A 22 -7.85 -1.77 11.57
C ALA A 22 -8.62 -2.67 10.61
N GLU A 23 -8.91 -3.91 10.98
CA GLU A 23 -9.66 -4.83 10.13
C GLU A 23 -11.08 -4.31 9.87
N ALA A 24 -11.74 -3.74 10.88
CA ALA A 24 -13.06 -3.14 10.72
C ALA A 24 -13.02 -1.98 9.72
N ALA A 25 -12.04 -1.08 9.84
CA ALA A 25 -11.86 0.04 8.93
C ALA A 25 -11.54 -0.41 7.50
N PHE A 26 -10.70 -1.42 7.34
CA PHE A 26 -10.40 -1.99 6.02
C PHE A 26 -11.64 -2.61 5.38
N ARG A 27 -12.49 -3.30 6.13
CA ARG A 27 -13.73 -3.89 5.60
C ARG A 27 -14.76 -2.86 5.14
N GLU A 28 -14.66 -1.63 5.58
CA GLU A 28 -15.48 -0.55 5.03
C GLU A 28 -15.09 -0.16 3.61
N VAL A 29 -13.84 -0.43 3.23
CA VAL A 29 -13.28 -0.05 1.92
C VAL A 29 -13.09 -1.26 1.01
N TYR A 30 -12.68 -2.39 1.56
CA TYR A 30 -12.34 -3.61 0.80
C TYR A 30 -13.32 -4.74 1.08
N ALA A 31 -13.61 -5.55 0.06
CA ALA A 31 -14.28 -6.83 0.25
C ALA A 31 -13.36 -7.80 1.02
N ASP A 32 -13.95 -8.74 1.74
CA ASP A 32 -13.21 -9.76 2.47
C ASP A 32 -13.69 -11.15 2.06
N PRO A 33 -12.93 -11.94 1.29
CA PRO A 33 -11.61 -11.63 0.78
C PRO A 33 -11.65 -10.65 -0.39
N VAL A 34 -10.52 -9.99 -0.62
CA VAL A 34 -10.28 -9.14 -1.77
C VAL A 34 -9.31 -9.85 -2.72
N GLN A 35 -9.45 -9.65 -4.02
CA GLN A 35 -8.50 -10.18 -4.99
C GLN A 35 -7.31 -9.22 -5.13
N VAL A 36 -6.10 -9.73 -4.96
CA VAL A 36 -4.86 -8.95 -5.13
C VAL A 36 -3.98 -9.65 -6.15
N ASN A 37 -3.78 -8.99 -7.28
CA ASN A 37 -2.99 -9.52 -8.40
C ASN A 37 -3.41 -10.95 -8.80
N GLY A 38 -4.73 -11.18 -8.84
CA GLY A 38 -5.31 -12.43 -9.29
C GLY A 38 -5.47 -13.52 -8.21
N ALA A 39 -5.09 -13.25 -6.97
CA ALA A 39 -5.21 -14.21 -5.88
C ALA A 39 -6.07 -13.67 -4.75
N GLU A 40 -6.88 -14.52 -4.12
CA GLU A 40 -7.68 -14.13 -2.97
C GLU A 40 -6.79 -13.81 -1.77
N MET A 41 -7.11 -12.72 -1.09
CA MET A 41 -6.42 -12.29 0.12
C MET A 41 -7.43 -11.89 1.19
N PRO A 42 -7.40 -12.51 2.37
CA PRO A 42 -8.21 -12.05 3.49
C PRO A 42 -7.83 -10.61 3.88
N VAL A 43 -8.81 -9.83 4.34
CA VAL A 43 -8.55 -8.47 4.80
C VAL A 43 -7.51 -8.44 5.91
N ALA A 44 -7.47 -9.45 6.77
CA ALA A 44 -6.43 -9.57 7.80
C ALA A 44 -5.01 -9.50 7.22
N ASP A 45 -4.79 -10.08 6.03
CA ASP A 45 -3.48 -10.05 5.37
C ASP A 45 -3.16 -8.67 4.78
N LEU A 46 -4.18 -7.94 4.29
CA LEU A 46 -4.00 -6.54 3.89
C LEU A 46 -3.60 -5.67 5.07
N VAL A 47 -4.26 -5.85 6.21
CA VAL A 47 -3.94 -5.13 7.44
C VAL A 47 -2.51 -5.42 7.85
N HIS A 48 -2.08 -6.69 7.76
CA HIS A 48 -0.70 -7.07 8.06
C HIS A 48 0.29 -6.33 7.15
N ARG A 49 0.02 -6.26 5.86
CA ARG A 49 0.86 -5.51 4.90
C ARG A 49 0.96 -4.02 5.26
N ALA A 50 -0.16 -3.41 5.65
CA ALA A 50 -0.16 -2.01 6.07
C ALA A 50 0.67 -1.80 7.35
N GLU A 51 0.53 -2.71 8.32
CA GLU A 51 1.33 -2.68 9.55
C GLU A 51 2.84 -2.78 9.25
N MET A 52 3.21 -3.68 8.32
CA MET A 52 4.61 -3.84 7.93
C MET A 52 5.18 -2.56 7.31
N LEU A 53 4.41 -1.89 6.45
CA LEU A 53 4.81 -0.60 5.88
C LEU A 53 4.98 0.45 6.98
N GLN A 54 4.04 0.53 7.90
CA GLN A 54 4.05 1.54 8.97
C GLN A 54 5.19 1.30 9.97
N ARG A 55 5.65 0.07 10.15
CA ARG A 55 6.82 -0.26 10.96
C ARG A 55 8.13 0.06 10.26
N ALA A 56 8.19 -0.20 8.96
CA ALA A 56 9.39 0.02 8.17
C ALA A 56 9.65 1.51 7.90
N PHE A 57 8.58 2.28 7.71
CA PHE A 57 8.66 3.69 7.29
C PHE A 57 7.83 4.58 8.19
N ASP A 58 8.39 5.73 8.59
CA ASP A 58 7.62 6.80 9.19
C ASP A 58 7.34 7.91 8.15
N GLN A 59 6.52 8.88 8.51
CA GLN A 59 6.13 9.99 7.63
C GLN A 59 5.56 9.50 6.29
N LEU A 60 4.85 8.37 6.32
CA LEU A 60 4.24 7.81 5.12
C LEU A 60 3.22 8.77 4.52
N ASP A 61 3.35 8.98 3.22
CA ASP A 61 2.47 9.84 2.43
C ASP A 61 2.23 9.20 1.06
N MET A 62 0.97 9.13 0.66
CA MET A 62 0.58 8.74 -0.70
C MET A 62 0.35 10.01 -1.52
N HIS A 63 1.38 10.42 -2.26
CA HIS A 63 1.26 11.55 -3.16
C HIS A 63 0.56 11.12 -4.45
N ILE A 64 -0.69 11.53 -4.63
CA ILE A 64 -1.48 11.17 -5.81
C ILE A 64 -0.99 11.98 -7.00
N VAL A 65 -0.53 11.27 -8.04
CA VAL A 65 -0.04 11.89 -9.29
C VAL A 65 -1.18 12.05 -10.28
N ASP A 66 -1.99 11.00 -10.44
CA ASP A 66 -3.10 10.99 -11.40
C ASP A 66 -4.12 9.93 -11.01
N THR A 67 -5.36 10.15 -11.41
CA THR A 67 -6.45 9.20 -11.21
C THR A 67 -7.31 9.14 -12.46
N VAL A 68 -7.80 7.92 -12.77
CA VAL A 68 -8.78 7.69 -13.82
C VAL A 68 -9.93 6.90 -13.22
N GLU A 69 -11.15 7.34 -13.48
CA GLU A 69 -12.34 6.77 -12.87
C GLU A 69 -13.39 6.40 -13.91
N THR A 70 -13.95 5.21 -13.75
CA THR A 70 -15.17 4.77 -14.41
C THR A 70 -16.17 4.35 -13.30
N PRO A 71 -17.43 3.99 -13.64
CA PRO A 71 -18.38 3.58 -12.59
C PRO A 71 -17.91 2.41 -11.72
N ASP A 72 -17.08 1.50 -12.25
CA ASP A 72 -16.63 0.30 -11.54
C ASP A 72 -15.11 0.13 -11.47
N ARG A 73 -14.35 1.13 -11.89
CA ARG A 73 -12.87 1.09 -11.88
C ARG A 73 -12.30 2.42 -11.41
N VAL A 74 -11.23 2.31 -10.64
CA VAL A 74 -10.43 3.47 -10.26
C VAL A 74 -8.97 3.12 -10.51
N VAL A 75 -8.28 3.93 -11.29
CA VAL A 75 -6.83 3.82 -11.49
C VAL A 75 -6.16 4.94 -10.72
N ILE A 76 -5.19 4.61 -9.90
CA ILE A 76 -4.45 5.57 -9.10
C ILE A 76 -2.96 5.42 -9.39
N ALA A 77 -2.35 6.48 -9.90
CA ALA A 77 -0.89 6.58 -9.98
C ALA A 77 -0.42 7.45 -8.81
N PHE A 78 0.48 6.96 -8.01
CA PHE A 78 0.94 7.69 -6.83
C PHE A 78 2.40 7.40 -6.50
N LEU A 79 2.97 8.28 -5.70
CA LEU A 79 4.29 8.12 -5.09
C LEU A 79 4.09 7.84 -3.61
N MET A 80 4.53 6.67 -3.16
CA MET A 80 4.58 6.39 -1.73
C MET A 80 5.89 6.97 -1.21
N ARG A 81 5.79 7.94 -0.31
CA ARG A 81 6.93 8.63 0.30
C ARG A 81 7.00 8.30 1.78
N GLY A 82 8.20 8.32 2.32
CA GLY A 82 8.43 8.10 3.72
C GLY A 82 9.91 8.08 4.05
N ARG A 83 10.23 7.75 5.29
CA ARG A 83 11.60 7.57 5.74
C ARG A 83 11.79 6.18 6.30
N HIS A 84 12.86 5.50 5.92
CA HIS A 84 13.14 4.13 6.34
C HIS A 84 13.70 4.12 7.77
N VAL A 85 12.88 3.66 8.72
CA VAL A 85 13.19 3.70 10.15
C VAL A 85 13.15 2.35 10.86
N GLY A 86 12.54 1.34 10.24
CA GLY A 86 12.44 -0.01 10.76
C GLY A 86 12.82 -1.06 9.71
N PRO A 87 12.91 -2.34 10.09
CA PRO A 87 13.20 -3.41 9.13
C PRO A 87 12.17 -3.43 8.01
N PHE A 88 12.60 -3.50 6.76
CA PHE A 88 11.73 -3.64 5.60
C PHE A 88 11.84 -5.05 5.02
N GLU A 89 10.75 -5.80 5.06
CA GLU A 89 10.66 -7.12 4.45
C GLU A 89 10.41 -6.98 2.95
N SER A 90 11.47 -7.13 2.16
CA SER A 90 11.40 -7.05 0.71
C SER A 90 11.30 -8.44 0.08
N PRO A 91 10.96 -8.52 -1.23
CA PRO A 91 11.00 -9.80 -1.95
C PRO A 91 12.37 -10.49 -1.94
N LEU A 92 13.44 -9.74 -1.71
CA LEU A 92 14.83 -10.25 -1.70
C LEU A 92 15.38 -10.44 -0.28
N GLY A 93 14.57 -10.17 0.75
CA GLY A 93 14.98 -10.32 2.15
C GLY A 93 14.75 -9.06 2.96
N VAL A 94 15.15 -9.12 4.23
CA VAL A 94 14.95 -8.01 5.17
C VAL A 94 16.06 -6.98 5.00
N VAL A 95 15.67 -5.71 4.86
CA VAL A 95 16.59 -4.57 4.79
C VAL A 95 16.58 -3.85 6.13
N ALA A 96 17.74 -3.81 6.79
CA ALA A 96 17.88 -3.08 8.06
C ALA A 96 17.67 -1.58 7.86
N PRO A 97 17.22 -0.83 8.88
CA PRO A 97 16.93 0.59 8.75
C PRO A 97 18.11 1.39 8.21
N THR A 98 17.86 2.16 7.16
CA THR A 98 18.90 2.98 6.49
C THR A 98 18.80 4.45 6.82
N ARG A 99 17.68 4.92 7.40
CA ARG A 99 17.34 6.33 7.64
C ARG A 99 17.19 7.16 6.37
N ARG A 100 17.14 6.50 5.20
CA ARG A 100 16.97 7.19 3.92
C ARG A 100 15.50 7.50 3.67
N GLU A 101 15.26 8.59 2.96
CA GLU A 101 13.94 8.91 2.42
C GLU A 101 13.67 8.03 1.22
N ILE A 102 12.41 7.62 1.07
CA ILE A 102 11.97 6.80 -0.05
C ILE A 102 10.91 7.54 -0.87
N GLU A 103 10.85 7.15 -2.15
CA GLU A 103 9.79 7.54 -3.06
C GLU A 103 9.58 6.37 -4.03
N VAL A 104 8.41 5.73 -3.94
CA VAL A 104 8.10 4.52 -4.71
C VAL A 104 6.96 4.80 -5.67
N ARG A 105 7.22 4.68 -6.97
CA ARG A 105 6.18 4.78 -7.99
C ARG A 105 5.28 3.56 -7.94
N THR A 106 3.99 3.81 -7.85
CA THR A 106 3.00 2.74 -7.71
C THR A 106 1.78 3.04 -8.57
N ILE A 107 1.20 2.01 -9.16
CA ILE A 107 -0.07 2.11 -9.88
C ILE A 107 -0.99 1.02 -9.36
N ASP A 108 -2.17 1.43 -8.93
CA ASP A 108 -3.25 0.55 -8.53
C ASP A 108 -4.37 0.63 -9.56
N VAL A 109 -4.91 -0.51 -9.95
CA VAL A 109 -6.19 -0.61 -10.64
C VAL A 109 -7.18 -1.27 -9.69
N LEU A 110 -8.17 -0.52 -9.24
CA LEU A 110 -9.17 -0.98 -8.29
C LEU A 110 -10.47 -1.30 -9.00
N THR A 111 -11.02 -2.48 -8.75
CA THR A 111 -12.37 -2.85 -9.17
C THR A 111 -13.32 -2.60 -8.02
N LEU A 112 -14.43 -1.90 -8.29
CA LEU A 112 -15.47 -1.63 -7.30
C LEU A 112 -16.67 -2.52 -7.56
N THR A 113 -17.18 -3.18 -6.50
CA THR A 113 -18.39 -3.98 -6.52
C THR A 113 -19.20 -3.60 -5.30
N ALA A 114 -20.46 -3.18 -5.51
CA ALA A 114 -21.34 -2.74 -4.42
C ALA A 114 -20.67 -1.70 -3.49
N GLY A 115 -19.91 -0.78 -4.06
CA GLY A 115 -19.30 0.33 -3.33
C GLY A 115 -18.00 0.02 -2.59
N VAL A 116 -17.50 -1.21 -2.66
CA VAL A 116 -16.23 -1.60 -2.03
C VAL A 116 -15.25 -2.11 -3.07
N VAL A 117 -13.97 -2.05 -2.75
CA VAL A 117 -12.90 -2.58 -3.59
C VAL A 117 -12.91 -4.09 -3.52
N SER A 118 -13.27 -4.75 -4.60
CA SER A 118 -13.32 -6.22 -4.71
C SER A 118 -12.06 -6.83 -5.31
N ALA A 119 -11.31 -6.05 -6.08
CA ALA A 119 -10.05 -6.51 -6.67
C ALA A 119 -9.07 -5.35 -6.79
N ILE A 120 -7.80 -5.68 -6.62
CA ILE A 120 -6.68 -4.75 -6.75
C ILE A 120 -5.69 -5.39 -7.73
N TRP A 121 -5.30 -4.62 -8.73
CA TRP A 121 -4.14 -4.96 -9.53
C TRP A 121 -3.09 -3.89 -9.25
N VAL A 122 -1.97 -4.26 -8.64
CA VAL A 122 -0.98 -3.30 -8.15
C VAL A 122 0.42 -3.64 -8.64
N VAL A 123 1.13 -2.61 -9.08
CA VAL A 123 2.56 -2.69 -9.43
C VAL A 123 3.28 -1.53 -8.76
N ALA A 124 4.31 -1.86 -8.00
CA ALA A 124 5.21 -0.88 -7.39
C ALA A 124 6.63 -1.07 -7.94
N ASP A 125 7.38 0.03 -7.99
CA ASP A 125 8.80 -0.01 -8.39
C ASP A 125 9.67 -0.49 -7.22
N ASP A 126 9.58 -1.79 -6.92
CA ASP A 126 10.35 -2.40 -5.83
C ASP A 126 11.85 -2.36 -6.09
N LEU A 127 12.28 -2.51 -7.33
CA LEU A 127 13.70 -2.42 -7.67
C LEU A 127 14.24 -1.02 -7.39
N GLY A 128 13.51 0.02 -7.78
CA GLY A 128 13.87 1.41 -7.49
C GLY A 128 13.96 1.68 -5.99
N LEU A 129 13.03 1.13 -5.21
CA LEU A 129 13.06 1.23 -3.75
C LEU A 129 14.33 0.56 -3.18
N LEU A 130 14.62 -0.66 -3.57
CA LEU A 130 15.80 -1.39 -3.08
C LEU A 130 17.11 -0.69 -3.46
N ARG A 131 17.17 -0.13 -4.68
CA ARG A 131 18.33 0.68 -5.09
C ARG A 131 18.49 1.92 -4.21
N ARG A 132 17.40 2.62 -3.93
CA ARG A 132 17.41 3.82 -3.10
C ARG A 132 17.87 3.50 -1.67
N LEU A 133 17.51 2.34 -1.15
CA LEU A 133 17.97 1.87 0.16
C LEU A 133 19.41 1.32 0.15
N GLY A 134 20.03 1.24 -1.02
CA GLY A 134 21.37 0.67 -1.14
C GLY A 134 21.41 -0.85 -0.92
N ALA A 135 20.27 -1.53 -1.08
CA ALA A 135 20.12 -2.95 -0.80
C ALA A 135 20.43 -3.83 -2.02
N VAL A 136 20.55 -3.26 -3.21
CA VAL A 136 20.83 -3.97 -4.45
C VAL A 136 21.97 -3.32 -5.18
N THR A 137 22.96 -4.12 -5.55
CA THR A 137 24.09 -3.70 -6.38
C THR A 137 24.30 -4.75 -7.47
N LEU A 138 24.80 -4.31 -8.63
CA LEU A 138 25.21 -5.23 -9.67
C LEU A 138 26.62 -5.74 -9.37
N ALA A 139 26.82 -7.02 -9.59
CA ALA A 139 28.12 -7.65 -9.40
C ALA A 139 29.10 -7.25 -10.51
#